data_723af084e7ba5aa1b9d9f6582fd77bc4
#
_entry.id   723af084e7ba5aa1b9d9f6582fd77bc4
#
_cell.length_a   1.000
_cell.length_b   1.000
_cell.length_c   1.000
_cell.angle_alpha   90.00
_cell.angle_beta   90.00
_cell.angle_gamma   90.00
#
_symmetry.space_group_name_H-M   'P 1'
#
loop_
_entity.id
_entity.type
_entity.pdbx_description
1 polymer ?
#
loop_
_entity_poly.entity_id
_entity_poly.type
_entity_poly.pdbx_seq_one_letter_code
_entity_poly.pdbx_strand_id
1 'polypeptide(L)'
;MILTHPAFAARRAFTFLEVMIVVVILGVLAAIVIPQFGTATQDARASALKANLGGVRAAIAGYRANAVLAGSPPYPTLTELTTPNTVVQGDFPQNPYNGLATVQTVSFAQASSRAVVNATTFGWNYYVDNAATPPVAIFYANAADDAGANASGNPIRANEH
;
A
#
# COMPACT_ATOMS: atom_id res chain seq x y z
N MET A 1 28.34 -72.10 -18.65
CA MET A 1 27.47 -70.97 -18.94
C MET A 1 26.86 -70.58 -17.61
N ILE A 2 27.40 -69.52 -16.91
CA ILE A 2 26.96 -69.12 -15.57
C ILE A 2 25.97 -68.01 -15.79
N LEU A 3 24.70 -68.25 -15.47
CA LEU A 3 23.64 -67.19 -15.48
C LEU A 3 23.72 -66.37 -14.18
N THR A 4 24.23 -65.18 -14.30
CA THR A 4 24.17 -64.16 -13.20
C THR A 4 22.76 -63.61 -13.14
N HIS A 5 22.07 -63.84 -12.02
CA HIS A 5 20.77 -63.25 -11.76
C HIS A 5 21.00 -61.79 -11.31
N PRO A 6 20.30 -60.77 -11.86
CA PRO A 6 20.38 -59.43 -11.36
C PRO A 6 19.71 -59.36 -9.96
N ALA A 7 20.47 -58.87 -8.99
CA ALA A 7 19.91 -58.59 -7.67
C ALA A 7 18.88 -57.41 -7.77
N PHE A 8 17.61 -57.71 -7.51
CA PHE A 8 16.58 -56.70 -7.37
C PHE A 8 16.86 -55.88 -6.10
N ALA A 9 17.28 -54.60 -6.26
CA ALA A 9 17.38 -53.69 -5.17
C ALA A 9 15.97 -53.49 -4.57
N ALA A 10 15.81 -53.83 -3.29
CA ALA A 10 14.54 -53.63 -2.56
C ALA A 10 14.23 -52.14 -2.53
N ARG A 11 13.19 -51.72 -3.28
CA ARG A 11 12.66 -50.33 -3.21
C ARG A 11 11.97 -50.19 -1.85
N ARG A 12 12.50 -49.32 -1.02
CA ARG A 12 11.85 -48.96 0.24
C ARG A 12 10.52 -48.27 -0.10
N ALA A 13 9.40 -48.87 0.22
CA ALA A 13 8.08 -48.25 0.13
C ALA A 13 7.83 -47.45 1.41
N PHE A 14 7.30 -46.25 1.26
CA PHE A 14 6.87 -45.42 2.40
C PHE A 14 5.75 -46.13 3.16
N THR A 15 5.81 -46.06 4.48
CA THR A 15 4.72 -46.59 5.32
C THR A 15 3.60 -45.55 5.44
N PHE A 16 2.35 -46.02 5.58
CA PHE A 16 1.21 -45.17 5.81
C PHE A 16 1.38 -44.30 7.07
N LEU A 17 1.98 -44.88 8.12
CA LEU A 17 2.28 -44.18 9.37
C LEU A 17 3.27 -43.04 9.16
N GLU A 18 4.29 -43.19 8.33
CA GLU A 18 5.29 -42.18 8.03
C GLU A 18 4.68 -40.98 7.33
N VAL A 19 3.77 -41.21 6.38
CA VAL A 19 3.01 -40.12 5.72
C VAL A 19 2.07 -39.44 6.71
N MET A 20 1.39 -40.17 7.60
CA MET A 20 0.51 -39.57 8.61
C MET A 20 1.26 -38.66 9.59
N ILE A 21 2.43 -39.08 10.06
CA ILE A 21 3.26 -38.21 10.94
C ILE A 21 3.67 -36.94 10.23
N VAL A 22 4.09 -37.02 8.97
CA VAL A 22 4.48 -35.83 8.19
C VAL A 22 3.32 -34.87 8.01
N VAL A 23 2.13 -35.36 7.69
CA VAL A 23 0.93 -34.50 7.52
C VAL A 23 0.55 -33.84 8.83
N VAL A 24 0.64 -34.53 9.96
CA VAL A 24 0.35 -33.95 11.28
C VAL A 24 1.36 -32.83 11.61
N ILE A 25 2.66 -33.06 11.38
CA ILE A 25 3.69 -32.03 11.62
C ILE A 25 3.47 -30.80 10.71
N LEU A 26 3.19 -31.03 9.42
CA LEU A 26 2.89 -29.96 8.47
C LEU A 26 1.63 -29.17 8.90
N GLY A 27 0.60 -29.84 9.40
CA GLY A 27 -0.61 -29.22 9.92
C GLY A 27 -0.34 -28.28 11.11
N VAL A 28 0.49 -28.72 12.06
CA VAL A 28 0.88 -27.90 13.21
C VAL A 28 1.73 -26.70 12.77
N LEU A 29 2.69 -26.89 11.86
CA LEU A 29 3.50 -25.80 11.32
C LEU A 29 2.65 -24.78 10.55
N ALA A 30 1.72 -25.25 9.73
CA ALA A 30 0.81 -24.38 8.97
C ALA A 30 -0.06 -23.53 9.91
N ALA A 31 -0.57 -24.10 11.00
CA ALA A 31 -1.40 -23.40 11.99
C ALA A 31 -0.68 -22.20 12.64
N ILE A 32 0.65 -22.26 12.77
CA ILE A 32 1.47 -21.18 13.34
C ILE A 32 1.83 -20.15 12.28
N VAL A 33 2.15 -20.60 11.05
CA VAL A 33 2.71 -19.74 9.99
C VAL A 33 1.64 -18.93 9.28
N ILE A 34 0.43 -19.49 9.04
CA ILE A 34 -0.63 -18.81 8.29
C ILE A 34 -1.02 -17.46 8.91
N PRO A 35 -1.29 -17.31 10.22
CA PRO A 35 -1.66 -16.01 10.80
C PRO A 35 -0.54 -14.96 10.70
N GLN A 36 0.73 -15.37 10.70
CA GLN A 36 1.87 -14.44 10.58
C GLN A 36 1.96 -13.77 9.20
N PHE A 37 1.55 -14.47 8.14
CA PHE A 37 1.51 -13.86 6.81
C PHE A 37 0.45 -12.77 6.69
N GLY A 38 -0.65 -12.87 7.42
CA GLY A 38 -1.70 -11.84 7.44
C GLY A 38 -1.19 -10.50 7.96
N THR A 39 -0.49 -10.50 9.09
CA THR A 39 0.09 -9.29 9.70
C THR A 39 1.21 -8.70 8.85
N ALA A 40 2.12 -9.53 8.34
CA ALA A 40 3.22 -9.07 7.47
C ALA A 40 2.72 -8.37 6.20
N THR A 41 1.61 -8.83 5.62
CA THR A 41 1.00 -8.19 4.45
C THR A 41 0.39 -6.83 4.81
N GLN A 42 -0.24 -6.70 5.97
CA GLN A 42 -0.79 -5.41 6.44
C GLN A 42 0.33 -4.41 6.72
N ASP A 43 1.39 -4.82 7.38
CA ASP A 43 2.56 -3.97 7.66
C ASP A 43 3.24 -3.50 6.37
N ALA A 44 3.36 -4.38 5.37
CA ALA A 44 3.89 -4.04 4.07
C ALA A 44 3.02 -3.00 3.34
N ARG A 45 1.69 -3.15 3.35
CA ARG A 45 0.74 -2.17 2.77
C ARG A 45 0.82 -0.83 3.49
N ALA A 46 0.86 -0.82 4.82
CA ALA A 46 0.97 0.39 5.62
C ALA A 46 2.29 1.14 5.33
N SER A 47 3.39 0.41 5.22
CA SER A 47 4.70 0.97 4.89
C SER A 47 4.72 1.55 3.47
N ALA A 48 4.17 0.84 2.49
CA ALA A 48 4.03 1.31 1.12
C ALA A 48 3.13 2.57 1.03
N LEU A 49 2.02 2.59 1.78
CA LEU A 49 1.15 3.77 1.86
C LEU A 49 1.90 5.00 2.37
N LYS A 50 2.63 4.86 3.49
CA LYS A 50 3.42 5.96 4.09
C LYS A 50 4.49 6.46 3.11
N ALA A 51 5.18 5.57 2.42
CA ALA A 51 6.17 5.93 1.42
C ALA A 51 5.54 6.70 0.24
N ASN A 52 4.42 6.21 -0.30
CA ASN A 52 3.71 6.86 -1.40
C ASN A 52 3.16 8.24 -0.99
N LEU A 53 2.53 8.35 0.18
CA LEU A 53 2.06 9.65 0.71
C LEU A 53 3.21 10.62 0.94
N GLY A 54 4.30 10.15 1.53
CA GLY A 54 5.51 10.94 1.75
C GLY A 54 6.11 11.44 0.44
N GLY A 55 6.22 10.58 -0.56
CA GLY A 55 6.72 10.93 -1.89
C GLY A 55 5.89 12.00 -2.59
N VAL A 56 4.56 11.81 -2.65
CA VAL A 56 3.66 12.80 -3.28
C VAL A 56 3.65 14.12 -2.52
N ARG A 57 3.61 14.10 -1.19
CA ARG A 57 3.66 15.33 -0.37
C ARG A 57 4.98 16.07 -0.53
N ALA A 58 6.10 15.36 -0.63
CA ALA A 58 7.41 15.95 -0.91
C ALA A 58 7.46 16.59 -2.30
N ALA A 59 6.86 15.94 -3.31
CA ALA A 59 6.75 16.48 -4.66
C ALA A 59 5.89 17.79 -4.69
N ILE A 60 4.75 17.79 -3.99
CA ILE A 60 3.90 18.99 -3.83
C ILE A 60 4.69 20.11 -3.12
N ALA A 61 5.47 19.80 -2.10
CA ALA A 61 6.29 20.77 -1.39
C ALA A 61 7.40 21.35 -2.29
N GLY A 62 8.03 20.51 -3.11
CA GLY A 62 9.00 20.95 -4.12
C GLY A 62 8.39 21.87 -5.18
N TYR A 63 7.20 21.51 -5.69
CA TYR A 63 6.43 22.38 -6.59
C TYR A 63 6.15 23.74 -5.94
N ARG A 64 5.67 23.73 -4.69
CA ARG A 64 5.38 24.95 -3.93
C ARG A 64 6.59 25.87 -3.82
N ALA A 65 7.77 25.33 -3.51
CA ALA A 65 8.99 26.12 -3.40
C ALA A 65 9.32 26.84 -4.73
N ASN A 66 9.23 26.14 -5.86
CA ASN A 66 9.48 26.69 -7.18
C ASN A 66 8.39 27.70 -7.60
N ALA A 67 7.12 27.40 -7.35
CA ALA A 67 5.99 28.25 -7.68
C ALA A 67 6.04 29.61 -6.95
N VAL A 68 6.37 29.60 -5.66
CA VAL A 68 6.52 30.84 -4.86
C VAL A 68 7.66 31.70 -5.40
N LEU A 69 8.79 31.11 -5.80
CA LEU A 69 9.90 31.84 -6.42
C LEU A 69 9.51 32.44 -7.77
N ALA A 70 8.63 31.80 -8.51
CA ALA A 70 8.12 32.24 -9.80
C ALA A 70 6.92 33.22 -9.69
N GLY A 71 6.43 33.50 -8.48
CA GLY A 71 5.22 34.31 -8.28
C GLY A 71 3.92 33.65 -8.77
N SER A 72 3.92 32.33 -8.88
CA SER A 72 2.77 31.52 -9.33
C SER A 72 1.99 30.95 -8.13
N PRO A 73 0.77 30.43 -8.34
CA PRO A 73 -0.01 29.77 -7.29
C PRO A 73 0.80 28.69 -6.57
N PRO A 74 0.84 28.67 -5.22
CA PRO A 74 1.79 27.83 -4.47
C PRO A 74 1.51 26.33 -4.54
N TYR A 75 0.29 25.92 -4.85
CA TYR A 75 -0.03 24.49 -4.92
C TYR A 75 -0.50 24.09 -6.32
N PRO A 76 -0.12 22.89 -6.80
CA PRO A 76 -0.52 22.43 -8.12
C PRO A 76 -2.03 22.18 -8.20
N THR A 77 -2.59 22.41 -9.36
CA THR A 77 -3.94 21.94 -9.72
C THR A 77 -3.97 20.41 -9.80
N LEU A 78 -5.17 19.83 -9.81
CA LEU A 78 -5.28 18.36 -9.98
C LEU A 78 -4.61 17.89 -11.29
N THR A 79 -4.80 18.65 -12.39
CA THR A 79 -4.21 18.33 -13.69
C THR A 79 -2.69 18.34 -13.64
N GLU A 80 -2.07 19.38 -13.03
CA GLU A 80 -0.62 19.43 -12.86
C GLU A 80 -0.10 18.30 -11.96
N LEU A 81 -0.81 17.98 -10.89
CA LEU A 81 -0.45 16.92 -9.96
C LEU A 81 -0.44 15.54 -10.62
N THR A 82 -1.42 15.26 -11.50
CA THR A 82 -1.60 13.94 -12.13
C THR A 82 -0.91 13.83 -13.49
N THR A 83 -0.41 14.93 -14.07
CA THR A 83 0.37 14.89 -15.30
C THR A 83 1.78 14.35 -15.01
N PRO A 84 2.20 13.24 -15.64
CA PRO A 84 3.51 12.66 -15.42
C PRO A 84 4.64 13.67 -15.59
N ASN A 85 5.65 13.60 -14.73
CA ASN A 85 6.85 14.45 -14.75
C ASN A 85 6.61 15.97 -14.56
N THR A 86 5.42 16.39 -14.17
CA THR A 86 5.12 17.79 -13.85
C THR A 86 5.37 18.07 -12.35
N VAL A 87 4.71 17.33 -11.47
CA VAL A 87 4.88 17.41 -10.01
C VAL A 87 5.51 16.12 -9.50
N VAL A 88 4.93 14.98 -9.85
CA VAL A 88 5.41 13.65 -9.51
C VAL A 88 6.23 13.11 -10.68
N GLN A 89 7.44 12.61 -10.40
CA GLN A 89 8.27 11.97 -11.42
C GLN A 89 7.75 10.56 -11.74
N GLY A 90 7.51 10.31 -13.05
CA GLY A 90 6.96 9.06 -13.53
C GLY A 90 5.44 8.93 -13.31
N ASP A 91 4.98 7.69 -13.22
CA ASP A 91 3.56 7.37 -13.03
C ASP A 91 3.12 7.66 -11.60
N PHE A 92 1.86 8.05 -11.44
CA PHE A 92 1.29 8.31 -10.12
C PHE A 92 1.22 7.01 -9.31
N PRO A 93 1.64 7.00 -8.03
CA PRO A 93 1.70 5.77 -7.23
C PRO A 93 0.30 5.19 -6.97
N GLN A 94 0.21 3.85 -6.96
CA GLN A 94 -1.02 3.17 -6.58
C GLN A 94 -1.21 3.20 -5.07
N ASN A 95 -2.46 3.36 -4.63
CA ASN A 95 -2.84 3.16 -3.24
C ASN A 95 -2.82 1.64 -2.93
N PRO A 96 -1.99 1.17 -1.98
CA PRO A 96 -1.83 -0.26 -1.72
C PRO A 96 -3.07 -0.96 -1.14
N TYR A 97 -4.10 -0.21 -0.73
CA TYR A 97 -5.33 -0.77 -0.19
C TYR A 97 -6.41 -1.02 -1.25
N ASN A 98 -6.52 -0.17 -2.28
CA ASN A 98 -7.49 -0.37 -3.35
C ASN A 98 -6.87 -0.57 -4.75
N GLY A 99 -5.53 -0.49 -4.88
CA GLY A 99 -4.81 -0.72 -6.12
C GLY A 99 -4.95 0.39 -7.17
N LEU A 100 -5.53 1.53 -6.83
CA LEU A 100 -5.84 2.61 -7.76
C LEU A 100 -4.81 3.74 -7.68
N ALA A 101 -4.36 4.24 -8.82
CA ALA A 101 -3.47 5.41 -8.95
C ALA A 101 -4.25 6.72 -9.20
N THR A 102 -5.55 6.63 -9.44
CA THR A 102 -6.41 7.77 -9.77
C THR A 102 -6.59 8.73 -8.59
N VAL A 103 -6.59 10.02 -8.88
CA VAL A 103 -6.79 11.09 -7.90
C VAL A 103 -8.10 11.82 -8.22
N GLN A 104 -8.86 12.18 -7.19
CA GLN A 104 -10.04 13.04 -7.34
C GLN A 104 -9.92 14.31 -6.50
N THR A 105 -10.63 15.35 -6.93
CA THR A 105 -10.85 16.53 -6.07
C THR A 105 -11.97 16.26 -5.09
N VAL A 106 -11.82 16.77 -3.87
CA VAL A 106 -12.82 16.70 -2.80
C VAL A 106 -13.11 18.10 -2.25
N SER A 107 -14.23 18.26 -1.55
CA SER A 107 -14.53 19.51 -0.85
C SER A 107 -13.65 19.70 0.38
N PHE A 108 -13.57 20.95 0.88
CA PHE A 108 -12.82 21.25 2.11
C PHE A 108 -13.34 20.44 3.31
N ALA A 109 -14.66 20.27 3.44
CA ALA A 109 -15.24 19.49 4.52
C ALA A 109 -14.84 18.02 4.47
N GLN A 110 -14.77 17.43 3.27
CA GLN A 110 -14.31 16.06 3.06
C GLN A 110 -12.80 15.92 3.33
N ALA A 111 -12.01 16.88 2.88
CA ALA A 111 -10.56 16.88 3.08
C ALA A 111 -10.18 17.06 4.55
N SER A 112 -10.85 17.96 5.29
CA SER A 112 -10.58 18.22 6.71
C SER A 112 -10.96 17.04 7.61
N SER A 113 -12.04 16.32 7.28
CA SER A 113 -12.46 15.10 7.98
C SER A 113 -11.77 13.84 7.46
N ARG A 114 -10.90 13.95 6.42
CA ARG A 114 -10.27 12.79 5.74
C ARG A 114 -11.30 11.76 5.25
N ALA A 115 -12.45 12.24 4.74
CA ALA A 115 -13.54 11.37 4.31
C ALA A 115 -13.12 10.45 3.14
N VAL A 116 -13.54 9.20 3.21
CA VAL A 116 -13.39 8.24 2.10
C VAL A 116 -14.53 8.47 1.12
N VAL A 117 -14.21 8.77 -0.13
CA VAL A 117 -15.16 9.14 -1.17
C VAL A 117 -14.87 8.35 -2.44
N ASN A 118 -15.87 7.60 -2.95
CA ASN A 118 -15.74 6.80 -4.18
C ASN A 118 -14.45 5.92 -4.23
N ALA A 119 -14.14 5.20 -3.15
CA ALA A 119 -12.92 4.41 -3.01
C ALA A 119 -12.79 3.25 -4.02
N THR A 120 -13.86 2.89 -4.72
CA THR A 120 -13.86 1.90 -5.80
C THR A 120 -13.37 2.47 -7.14
N THR A 121 -13.27 3.78 -7.26
CA THR A 121 -12.88 4.48 -8.51
C THR A 121 -11.59 5.28 -8.34
N PHE A 122 -11.37 5.82 -7.14
CA PHE A 122 -10.24 6.69 -6.87
C PHE A 122 -9.38 6.16 -5.71
N GLY A 123 -8.06 6.15 -5.93
CA GLY A 123 -7.07 5.76 -4.93
C GLY A 123 -6.72 6.86 -3.94
N TRP A 124 -6.82 8.11 -4.39
CA TRP A 124 -6.35 9.27 -3.64
C TRP A 124 -7.33 10.42 -3.71
N ASN A 125 -7.35 11.22 -2.64
CA ASN A 125 -8.12 12.44 -2.52
C ASN A 125 -7.19 13.65 -2.47
N TYR A 126 -7.54 14.70 -3.20
CA TYR A 126 -6.81 15.94 -3.22
C TYR A 126 -7.76 17.14 -3.08
N TYR A 127 -7.45 18.05 -2.17
CA TYR A 127 -8.07 19.34 -2.04
C TYR A 127 -7.02 20.43 -2.22
N VAL A 128 -7.32 21.45 -2.98
CA VAL A 128 -6.44 22.61 -3.17
C VAL A 128 -7.28 23.89 -3.22
N ASP A 129 -6.83 24.90 -2.49
CA ASP A 129 -7.37 26.25 -2.55
C ASP A 129 -6.18 27.24 -2.47
N ASN A 130 -5.82 27.76 -3.63
CA ASN A 130 -4.76 28.76 -3.76
C ASN A 130 -5.23 30.19 -3.45
N ALA A 131 -6.56 30.43 -3.38
CA ALA A 131 -7.14 31.71 -3.05
C ALA A 131 -7.34 31.91 -1.54
N ALA A 132 -7.29 30.82 -0.76
CA ALA A 132 -7.37 30.91 0.70
C ALA A 132 -6.17 31.66 1.29
N THR A 133 -6.39 32.23 2.48
CA THR A 133 -5.34 32.97 3.21
C THR A 133 -5.15 32.34 4.60
N PRO A 134 -4.10 31.53 4.82
CA PRO A 134 -3.08 31.09 3.85
C PRO A 134 -3.60 30.06 2.83
N PRO A 135 -2.95 29.92 1.65
CA PRO A 135 -3.28 28.87 0.69
C PRO A 135 -3.15 27.47 1.29
N VAL A 136 -4.05 26.55 0.92
CA VAL A 136 -4.16 25.21 1.51
C VAL A 136 -4.16 24.13 0.44
N ALA A 137 -3.43 23.04 0.69
CA ALA A 137 -3.58 21.78 -0.06
C ALA A 137 -3.55 20.60 0.91
N ILE A 138 -4.43 19.63 0.69
CA ILE A 138 -4.54 18.40 1.49
C ILE A 138 -4.55 17.20 0.54
N PHE A 139 -3.58 16.32 0.69
CA PHE A 139 -3.49 15.07 -0.05
C PHE A 139 -3.51 13.89 0.91
N TYR A 140 -4.41 12.91 0.68
CA TYR A 140 -4.57 11.76 1.55
C TYR A 140 -5.09 10.52 0.80
N ALA A 141 -4.91 9.35 1.42
CA ALA A 141 -5.36 8.08 0.86
C ALA A 141 -6.88 7.94 0.91
N ASN A 142 -7.46 7.35 -0.14
CA ASN A 142 -8.89 7.10 -0.24
C ASN A 142 -9.21 5.65 0.15
N ALA A 143 -8.91 5.26 1.39
CA ALA A 143 -9.22 3.96 1.97
C ALA A 143 -9.40 4.09 3.47
N ALA A 144 -10.35 3.33 4.03
CA ALA A 144 -10.67 3.32 5.47
C ALA A 144 -10.06 2.12 6.20
N ASP A 145 -9.22 1.34 5.51
CA ASP A 145 -8.60 0.14 6.06
C ASP A 145 -7.63 0.49 7.20
N ASP A 146 -7.41 -0.46 8.08
CA ASP A 146 -6.42 -0.34 9.15
C ASP A 146 -5.00 -0.32 8.55
N ALA A 147 -4.28 0.74 8.81
CA ALA A 147 -2.93 1.02 8.28
C ALA A 147 -1.87 1.06 9.38
N GLY A 148 -2.08 0.35 10.48
CA GLY A 148 -1.17 0.25 11.59
C GLY A 148 -1.63 1.02 12.82
N ALA A 149 -0.69 1.38 13.71
CA ALA A 149 -0.98 2.06 14.96
C ALA A 149 -0.13 3.35 15.11
N ASN A 150 -0.66 4.30 15.87
CA ASN A 150 0.09 5.49 16.27
C ASN A 150 1.09 5.17 17.40
N ALA A 151 1.86 6.17 17.83
CA ALA A 151 2.83 6.03 18.90
C ALA A 151 2.22 5.59 20.25
N SER A 152 0.92 5.74 20.42
CA SER A 152 0.16 5.31 21.61
C SER A 152 -0.49 3.92 21.43
N GLY A 153 -0.24 3.22 20.32
CA GLY A 153 -0.78 1.89 20.02
C GLY A 153 -2.22 1.87 19.51
N ASN A 154 -2.84 3.03 19.24
CA ASN A 154 -4.19 3.09 18.68
C ASN A 154 -4.17 2.86 17.17
N PRO A 155 -5.14 2.09 16.61
CA PRO A 155 -5.26 1.88 15.17
C PRO A 155 -5.37 3.22 14.41
N ILE A 156 -4.63 3.34 13.31
CA ILE A 156 -4.75 4.45 12.37
C ILE A 156 -5.29 3.92 11.07
N ARG A 157 -6.30 4.58 10.50
CA ARG A 157 -6.82 4.22 9.19
C ARG A 157 -5.94 4.79 8.07
N ALA A 158 -6.01 4.17 6.88
CA ALA A 158 -5.22 4.58 5.72
C ALA A 158 -5.47 6.04 5.30
N ASN A 159 -6.69 6.55 5.47
CA ASN A 159 -7.06 7.94 5.20
C ASN A 159 -6.57 8.96 6.25
N GLU A 160 -6.08 8.51 7.39
CA GLU A 160 -5.64 9.37 8.51
C GLU A 160 -4.12 9.66 8.49
N HIS A 161 -3.37 8.97 7.64
CA HIS A 161 -1.91 9.17 7.45
C HIS A 161 -1.56 10.44 6.62
#